data_5fd85381132f73f798adc682e06e7c46
#
_entry.id   5fd85381132f73f798adc682e06e7c46
#
_cell.length_a   1.000
_cell.length_b   1.000
_cell.length_c   1.000
_cell.angle_alpha   90.00
_cell.angle_beta   90.00
_cell.angle_gamma   90.00
#
_symmetry.space_group_name_H-M   'P 1'
#
loop_
_entity.id
_entity.type
_entity.pdbx_description
1 polymer ?
#
loop_
_entity_poly.entity_id
_entity_poly.type
_entity_poly.pdbx_seq_one_letter_code
_entity_poly.pdbx_strand_id
1 'polypeptide(L)'
;RGLNPDNPVIRGTAQNPDIYFQTREAVNNYYDALPEIVEEYMGKISKMTGREYHLFNYYGAEDAEDIIIVMGSGADTVRTVVEKLNAEGKKVGVLVVHLYRPFSIKHFMNAIPASVKRIAVLDRTKEPGAFGEPLYLDVRAAFYASDRNPMIIGGRYGLGSKDLVPADVVAVFDNLA
;
A
#
# COMPACT_ATOMS: atom_id res chain seq x y z
N ARG A 1 21.51 -17.61 -15.83
CA ARG A 1 20.88 -16.44 -16.52
C ARG A 1 21.89 -15.38 -17.00
N GLY A 2 23.18 -15.52 -16.71
CA GLY A 2 24.22 -14.65 -17.24
C GLY A 2 24.41 -14.84 -18.74
N LEU A 3 25.05 -13.86 -19.39
CA LEU A 3 25.51 -14.02 -20.75
C LEU A 3 26.60 -15.10 -20.78
N ASN A 4 26.41 -16.11 -21.61
CA ASN A 4 27.33 -17.23 -21.75
C ASN A 4 27.48 -17.56 -23.24
N PRO A 5 28.68 -17.52 -23.82
CA PRO A 5 28.89 -17.84 -25.23
C PRO A 5 28.56 -19.28 -25.59
N ASP A 6 28.67 -20.23 -24.63
CA ASP A 6 28.34 -21.64 -24.83
C ASP A 6 26.82 -21.90 -24.80
N ASN A 7 26.04 -20.95 -24.26
CA ASN A 7 24.57 -20.99 -24.23
C ASN A 7 24.00 -19.60 -24.53
N PRO A 8 24.09 -19.16 -25.79
CA PRO A 8 23.65 -17.82 -26.17
C PRO A 8 22.13 -17.66 -26.04
N VAL A 9 21.71 -16.52 -25.45
CA VAL A 9 20.31 -16.15 -25.29
C VAL A 9 20.07 -14.78 -25.93
N ILE A 10 19.08 -14.69 -26.80
CA ILE A 10 18.64 -13.41 -27.37
C ILE A 10 17.73 -12.70 -26.37
N ARG A 11 18.07 -11.44 -26.08
CA ARG A 11 17.26 -10.56 -25.21
C ARG A 11 17.03 -9.23 -25.93
N GLY A 12 15.88 -8.60 -25.67
CA GLY A 12 15.57 -7.30 -26.25
C GLY A 12 15.12 -7.36 -27.71
N THR A 13 14.39 -8.40 -28.09
CA THR A 13 13.77 -8.52 -29.42
C THR A 13 12.57 -7.59 -29.57
N ALA A 14 12.36 -7.06 -30.79
CA ALA A 14 11.10 -6.41 -31.16
C ALA A 14 9.98 -7.46 -31.33
N GLN A 15 8.78 -7.10 -30.90
CA GLN A 15 7.60 -7.95 -31.02
C GLN A 15 6.52 -7.22 -31.83
N ASN A 16 5.87 -7.94 -32.75
CA ASN A 16 4.69 -7.44 -33.44
C ASN A 16 3.52 -7.27 -32.46
N PRO A 17 2.51 -6.43 -32.74
CA PRO A 17 1.43 -6.10 -31.82
C PRO A 17 0.69 -7.31 -31.25
N ASP A 18 0.37 -8.31 -32.06
CA ASP A 18 -0.32 -9.53 -31.64
C ASP A 18 0.55 -10.40 -30.71
N ILE A 19 1.85 -10.58 -31.02
CA ILE A 19 2.79 -11.31 -30.16
C ILE A 19 3.01 -10.56 -28.84
N TYR A 20 3.18 -9.24 -28.90
CA TYR A 20 3.36 -8.41 -27.73
C TYR A 20 2.15 -8.49 -26.79
N PHE A 21 0.93 -8.41 -27.33
CA PHE A 21 -0.29 -8.55 -26.56
C PHE A 21 -0.33 -9.87 -25.78
N GLN A 22 -0.10 -11.00 -26.47
CA GLN A 22 -0.09 -12.32 -25.84
C GLN A 22 0.98 -12.44 -24.75
N THR A 23 2.17 -11.92 -25.01
CA THR A 23 3.27 -11.91 -24.03
C THR A 23 2.89 -11.10 -22.79
N ARG A 24 2.23 -9.95 -22.97
CA ARG A 24 1.79 -9.10 -21.84
C ARG A 24 0.69 -9.76 -21.02
N GLU A 25 -0.25 -10.44 -21.65
CA GLU A 25 -1.30 -11.19 -20.93
C GLU A 25 -0.73 -12.42 -20.21
N ALA A 26 0.22 -13.13 -20.78
CA ALA A 26 0.86 -14.29 -20.17
C ALA A 26 1.60 -13.94 -18.85
N VAL A 27 1.98 -12.69 -18.67
CA VAL A 27 2.63 -12.20 -17.44
C VAL A 27 1.69 -12.23 -16.21
N ASN A 28 0.38 -12.16 -16.42
CA ASN A 28 -0.61 -12.12 -15.35
C ASN A 28 -0.47 -13.30 -14.37
N ASN A 29 -0.22 -14.50 -14.89
CA ASN A 29 -0.03 -15.70 -14.06
C ASN A 29 1.09 -15.55 -12.99
N TYR A 30 2.15 -14.82 -13.32
CA TYR A 30 3.25 -14.55 -12.38
C TYR A 30 2.85 -13.51 -11.34
N TYR A 31 2.16 -12.45 -11.76
CA TYR A 31 1.69 -11.41 -10.84
C TYR A 31 0.60 -11.92 -9.90
N ASP A 32 -0.30 -12.81 -10.37
CA ASP A 32 -1.35 -13.41 -9.55
C ASP A 32 -0.78 -14.29 -8.43
N ALA A 33 0.33 -15.00 -8.70
CA ALA A 33 0.99 -15.84 -7.71
C ALA A 33 1.88 -15.06 -6.71
N LEU A 34 2.29 -13.83 -7.07
CA LEU A 34 3.32 -13.08 -6.34
C LEU A 34 2.92 -12.70 -4.91
N PRO A 35 1.68 -12.28 -4.59
CA PRO A 35 1.30 -11.92 -3.22
C PRO A 35 1.56 -13.03 -2.21
N GLU A 36 1.15 -14.25 -2.52
CA GLU A 36 1.32 -15.41 -1.62
C GLU A 36 2.82 -15.76 -1.46
N ILE A 37 3.60 -15.65 -2.53
CA ILE A 37 5.06 -15.87 -2.47
C ILE A 37 5.73 -14.83 -1.57
N VAL A 38 5.38 -13.56 -1.74
CA VAL A 38 5.96 -12.47 -0.93
C VAL A 38 5.56 -12.62 0.53
N GLU A 39 4.30 -12.95 0.84
CA GLU A 39 3.82 -13.19 2.19
C GLU A 39 4.59 -14.35 2.87
N GLU A 40 4.83 -15.45 2.14
CA GLU A 40 5.65 -16.56 2.64
C GLU A 40 7.06 -16.10 3.03
N TYR A 41 7.73 -15.32 2.17
CA TYR A 41 9.08 -14.82 2.45
C TYR A 41 9.08 -13.77 3.55
N MET A 42 8.10 -12.90 3.63
CA MET A 42 7.92 -11.97 4.75
C MET A 42 7.78 -12.72 6.07
N GLY A 43 7.01 -13.82 6.10
CA GLY A 43 6.91 -14.69 7.27
C GLY A 43 8.23 -15.34 7.68
N LYS A 44 9.08 -15.74 6.71
CA LYS A 44 10.44 -16.25 6.99
C LYS A 44 11.34 -15.18 7.61
N ILE A 45 11.30 -13.96 7.06
CA ILE A 45 12.06 -12.81 7.58
C ILE A 45 11.56 -12.42 8.96
N SER A 46 10.25 -12.42 9.20
CA SER A 46 9.64 -12.15 10.51
C SER A 46 10.21 -13.09 11.59
N LYS A 47 10.30 -14.39 11.29
CA LYS A 47 10.88 -15.38 12.21
C LYS A 47 12.37 -15.14 12.48
N MET A 48 13.13 -14.65 11.49
CA MET A 48 14.56 -14.38 11.63
C MET A 48 14.85 -13.10 12.42
N THR A 49 14.01 -12.10 12.30
CA THR A 49 14.24 -10.75 12.86
C THR A 49 13.47 -10.48 14.15
N GLY A 50 12.44 -11.28 14.46
CA GLY A 50 11.52 -11.03 15.56
C GLY A 50 10.57 -9.85 15.31
N ARG A 51 10.44 -9.40 14.05
CA ARG A 51 9.52 -8.33 13.65
C ARG A 51 8.45 -8.91 12.73
N GLU A 52 7.25 -8.40 12.80
CA GLU A 52 6.16 -8.84 11.91
C GLU A 52 6.18 -8.05 10.59
N TYR A 53 6.26 -8.79 9.48
CA TYR A 53 6.18 -8.25 8.12
C TYR A 53 5.07 -8.97 7.36
N HIS A 54 4.18 -8.18 6.75
CA HIS A 54 3.10 -8.60 5.88
C HIS A 54 3.02 -7.68 4.67
N LEU A 55 2.24 -8.05 3.65
CA LEU A 55 2.01 -7.18 2.48
C LEU A 55 1.40 -5.84 2.89
N PHE A 56 0.59 -5.86 3.95
CA PHE A 56 -0.03 -4.71 4.60
C PHE A 56 0.07 -4.89 6.11
N ASN A 57 0.73 -3.98 6.80
CA ASN A 57 0.80 -4.00 8.27
C ASN A 57 -0.11 -2.94 8.87
N TYR A 58 -0.98 -3.35 9.75
CA TYR A 58 -1.83 -2.45 10.52
C TYR A 58 -1.21 -2.17 11.89
N TYR A 59 -1.26 -0.90 12.30
CA TYR A 59 -0.85 -0.46 13.65
C TYR A 59 -1.89 0.53 14.18
N GLY A 60 -2.33 0.34 15.41
CA GLY A 60 -3.29 1.24 16.08
C GLY A 60 -4.34 0.50 16.89
N ALA A 61 -5.45 1.18 17.20
CA ALA A 61 -6.55 0.60 17.94
C ALA A 61 -7.27 -0.48 17.12
N GLU A 62 -7.60 -1.62 17.72
CA GLU A 62 -8.32 -2.72 17.05
C GLU A 62 -9.74 -2.30 16.62
N ASP A 63 -10.32 -1.34 17.32
CA ASP A 63 -11.64 -0.76 17.07
C ASP A 63 -11.55 0.66 16.45
N ALA A 64 -10.46 0.97 15.75
CA ALA A 64 -10.28 2.25 15.09
C ALA A 64 -11.40 2.53 14.08
N GLU A 65 -11.94 3.73 14.10
CA GLU A 65 -12.89 4.24 13.11
C GLU A 65 -12.20 5.05 12.01
N ASP A 66 -11.06 5.66 12.33
CA ASP A 66 -10.26 6.52 11.46
C ASP A 66 -8.88 5.93 11.23
N ILE A 67 -8.50 5.77 9.98
CA ILE A 67 -7.17 5.29 9.65
C ILE A 67 -6.51 6.13 8.56
N ILE A 68 -5.18 6.14 8.59
CA ILE A 68 -4.35 6.62 7.48
C ILE A 68 -3.79 5.40 6.74
N ILE A 69 -3.80 5.43 5.41
CA ILE A 69 -3.09 4.48 4.56
C ILE A 69 -1.91 5.18 3.92
N VAL A 70 -0.72 4.62 4.07
CA VAL A 70 0.53 5.22 3.60
C VAL A 70 1.55 4.16 3.23
N MET A 71 2.53 4.50 2.38
CA MET A 71 3.68 3.65 2.08
C MET A 71 5.01 4.39 2.27
N GLY A 72 6.08 3.62 2.46
CA GLY A 72 7.43 4.14 2.58
C GLY A 72 7.71 4.86 3.90
N SER A 73 8.71 5.75 3.90
CA SER A 73 9.25 6.37 5.12
C SER A 73 8.27 7.27 5.89
N GLY A 74 7.22 7.78 5.24
CA GLY A 74 6.16 8.54 5.94
C GLY A 74 5.41 7.70 6.98
N ALA A 75 5.42 6.38 6.86
CA ALA A 75 4.75 5.47 7.77
C ALA A 75 5.26 5.59 9.22
N ASP A 76 6.56 5.80 9.42
CA ASP A 76 7.13 5.90 10.78
C ASP A 76 6.62 7.15 11.52
N THR A 77 6.52 8.29 10.82
CA THR A 77 5.93 9.50 11.38
C THR A 77 4.46 9.28 11.73
N VAL A 78 3.69 8.65 10.85
CA VAL A 78 2.27 8.36 11.10
C VAL A 78 2.10 7.42 12.27
N ARG A 79 2.89 6.34 12.38
CA ARG A 79 2.86 5.39 13.50
C ARG A 79 3.10 6.08 14.84
N THR A 80 4.14 6.92 14.92
CA THR A 80 4.45 7.68 16.14
C THR A 80 3.27 8.56 16.59
N VAL A 81 2.58 9.20 15.66
CA VAL A 81 1.38 10.00 15.96
C VAL A 81 0.21 9.13 16.38
N VAL A 82 -0.03 8.01 15.71
CA VAL A 82 -1.09 7.04 16.06
C VAL A 82 -0.90 6.51 17.48
N GLU A 83 0.33 6.14 17.85
CA GLU A 83 0.66 5.69 19.20
C GLU A 83 0.33 6.77 20.25
N LYS A 84 0.70 8.01 19.99
CA LYS A 84 0.42 9.15 20.88
C LYS A 84 -1.07 9.41 21.00
N LEU A 85 -1.80 9.50 19.88
CA LEU A 85 -3.24 9.78 19.90
C LEU A 85 -4.03 8.68 20.61
N ASN A 86 -3.64 7.40 20.42
CA ASN A 86 -4.28 6.29 21.14
C ASN A 86 -3.96 6.32 22.64
N ALA A 87 -2.75 6.75 23.05
CA ALA A 87 -2.42 6.98 24.47
C ALA A 87 -3.26 8.11 25.09
N GLU A 88 -3.74 9.04 24.29
CA GLU A 88 -4.67 10.13 24.67
C GLU A 88 -6.15 9.71 24.59
N GLY A 89 -6.43 8.42 24.29
CA GLY A 89 -7.79 7.85 24.26
C GLY A 89 -8.51 8.00 22.91
N LYS A 90 -7.82 8.42 21.85
CA LYS A 90 -8.35 8.36 20.49
C LYS A 90 -8.35 6.90 20.00
N LYS A 91 -9.16 6.62 18.98
CA LYS A 91 -9.24 5.28 18.35
C LYS A 91 -8.86 5.39 16.87
N VAL A 92 -7.58 5.53 16.63
CA VAL A 92 -7.03 5.75 15.29
C VAL A 92 -6.02 4.66 14.92
N GLY A 93 -5.77 4.53 13.62
CA GLY A 93 -4.83 3.55 13.12
C GLY A 93 -4.11 3.98 11.85
N VAL A 94 -3.11 3.20 11.48
CA VAL A 94 -2.41 3.31 10.20
C VAL A 94 -2.24 1.96 9.56
N LEU A 95 -2.51 1.89 8.26
CA LEU A 95 -2.19 0.76 7.41
C LEU A 95 -0.98 1.11 6.55
N VAL A 96 0.09 0.36 6.72
CA VAL A 96 1.34 0.53 5.95
C VAL A 96 1.36 -0.44 4.79
N VAL A 97 1.52 0.08 3.57
CA VAL A 97 1.60 -0.72 2.36
C VAL A 97 3.06 -1.10 2.09
N HIS A 98 3.38 -2.39 2.10
CA HIS A 98 4.71 -2.91 1.77
C HIS A 98 4.77 -3.49 0.36
N LEU A 99 3.73 -4.20 -0.10
CA LEU A 99 3.62 -4.64 -1.48
C LEU A 99 2.53 -3.83 -2.20
N TYR A 100 2.96 -2.83 -2.98
CA TYR A 100 2.04 -1.99 -3.75
C TYR A 100 1.61 -2.64 -5.08
N ARG A 101 2.51 -3.35 -5.76
CA ARG A 101 2.24 -4.06 -7.03
C ARG A 101 2.80 -5.48 -7.00
N PRO A 102 1.96 -6.49 -7.26
CA PRO A 102 0.50 -6.40 -7.50
C PRO A 102 -0.26 -6.01 -6.24
N PHE A 103 -1.36 -5.24 -6.39
CA PHE A 103 -2.20 -4.85 -5.27
C PHE A 103 -3.17 -5.99 -4.92
N SER A 104 -2.91 -6.67 -3.83
CA SER A 104 -3.75 -7.78 -3.38
C SER A 104 -4.94 -7.30 -2.56
N ILE A 105 -6.12 -7.22 -3.19
CA ILE A 105 -7.36 -6.84 -2.51
C ILE A 105 -7.66 -7.74 -1.31
N LYS A 106 -7.44 -9.04 -1.44
CA LYS A 106 -7.64 -10.02 -0.36
C LYS A 106 -6.83 -9.65 0.90
N HIS A 107 -5.52 -9.46 0.75
CA HIS A 107 -4.65 -9.15 1.89
C HIS A 107 -4.92 -7.74 2.43
N PHE A 108 -5.19 -6.78 1.56
CA PHE A 108 -5.54 -5.42 1.93
C PHE A 108 -6.80 -5.36 2.79
N MET A 109 -7.90 -5.99 2.35
CA MET A 109 -9.16 -5.99 3.08
C MET A 109 -9.07 -6.73 4.41
N ASN A 110 -8.27 -7.81 4.48
CA ASN A 110 -8.06 -8.56 5.71
C ASN A 110 -7.25 -7.78 6.76
N ALA A 111 -6.39 -6.87 6.32
CA ALA A 111 -5.56 -6.07 7.22
C ALA A 111 -6.28 -4.87 7.84
N ILE A 112 -7.46 -4.49 7.33
CA ILE A 112 -8.21 -3.32 7.80
C ILE A 112 -9.27 -3.71 8.82
N PRO A 113 -9.26 -3.15 10.05
CA PRO A 113 -10.30 -3.39 11.04
C PRO A 113 -11.71 -3.18 10.50
N ALA A 114 -12.65 -4.04 10.91
CA ALA A 114 -14.04 -3.96 10.45
C ALA A 114 -14.75 -2.67 10.90
N SER A 115 -14.27 -2.06 11.98
CA SER A 115 -14.79 -0.82 12.58
C SER A 115 -14.52 0.44 11.76
N VAL A 116 -13.59 0.38 10.80
CA VAL A 116 -13.13 1.55 10.03
C VAL A 116 -14.26 2.15 9.21
N LYS A 117 -14.50 3.45 9.42
CA LYS A 117 -15.52 4.26 8.76
C LYS A 117 -14.93 5.34 7.86
N ARG A 118 -13.72 5.83 8.18
CA ARG A 118 -13.08 6.96 7.49
C ARG A 118 -11.60 6.64 7.23
N ILE A 119 -11.15 6.94 6.03
CA ILE A 119 -9.80 6.60 5.56
C ILE A 119 -9.20 7.82 4.88
N ALA A 120 -8.01 8.24 5.30
CA ALA A 120 -7.15 9.14 4.54
C ALA A 120 -6.05 8.34 3.85
N VAL A 121 -5.93 8.46 2.55
CA VAL A 121 -4.85 7.82 1.78
C VAL A 121 -3.81 8.86 1.43
N LEU A 122 -2.56 8.65 1.85
CA LEU A 122 -1.47 9.59 1.64
C LEU A 122 -0.52 9.08 0.56
N ASP A 123 -0.43 9.84 -0.52
CA ASP A 123 0.46 9.60 -1.64
C ASP A 123 1.63 10.61 -1.66
N ARG A 124 2.86 10.12 -1.93
CA ARG A 124 4.03 10.99 -2.13
C ARG A 124 4.24 11.30 -3.61
N THR A 125 3.16 11.59 -4.31
CA THR A 125 3.17 11.96 -5.72
C THR A 125 2.06 12.94 -6.04
N LYS A 126 2.13 13.55 -7.20
CA LYS A 126 1.11 14.42 -7.76
C LYS A 126 0.90 14.06 -9.22
N GLU A 127 -0.30 13.58 -9.54
CA GLU A 127 -0.74 13.30 -10.90
C GLU A 127 -1.61 14.48 -11.41
N PRO A 128 -1.03 15.44 -12.17
CA PRO A 128 -1.78 16.60 -12.63
C PRO A 128 -2.98 16.20 -13.50
N GLY A 129 -4.16 16.71 -13.12
CA GLY A 129 -5.40 16.42 -13.86
C GLY A 129 -6.09 15.10 -13.52
N ALA A 130 -5.50 14.23 -12.71
CA ALA A 130 -6.15 13.02 -12.23
C ALA A 130 -7.16 13.30 -11.12
N PHE A 131 -8.18 12.44 -10.97
CA PHE A 131 -9.15 12.50 -9.86
C PHE A 131 -8.51 12.22 -8.49
N GLY A 132 -7.37 11.60 -8.47
CA GLY A 132 -6.62 11.27 -7.26
C GLY A 132 -5.28 10.66 -7.60
N GLU A 133 -4.49 10.42 -6.58
CA GLU A 133 -3.16 9.84 -6.70
C GLU A 133 -3.23 8.30 -6.78
N PRO A 134 -2.18 7.60 -7.22
CA PRO A 134 -2.25 6.18 -7.54
C PRO A 134 -2.73 5.29 -6.38
N LEU A 135 -2.17 5.44 -5.18
CA LEU A 135 -2.59 4.62 -4.03
C LEU A 135 -4.05 4.91 -3.63
N TYR A 136 -4.44 6.18 -3.63
CA TYR A 136 -5.83 6.57 -3.35
C TYR A 136 -6.81 5.93 -4.33
N LEU A 137 -6.50 5.90 -5.63
CA LEU A 137 -7.36 5.29 -6.64
C LEU A 137 -7.46 3.77 -6.46
N ASP A 138 -6.35 3.09 -6.16
CA ASP A 138 -6.35 1.65 -5.90
C ASP A 138 -7.15 1.29 -4.64
N VAL A 139 -7.01 2.06 -3.56
CA VAL A 139 -7.79 1.88 -2.34
C VAL A 139 -9.28 2.04 -2.61
N ARG A 140 -9.67 3.07 -3.34
CA ARG A 140 -11.07 3.25 -3.74
C ARG A 140 -11.60 2.10 -4.59
N ALA A 141 -10.81 1.63 -5.55
CA ALA A 141 -11.19 0.49 -6.40
C ALA A 141 -11.34 -0.80 -5.56
N ALA A 142 -10.47 -1.03 -4.57
CA ALA A 142 -10.58 -2.17 -3.68
C ALA A 142 -11.87 -2.16 -2.86
N PHE A 143 -12.28 -0.99 -2.33
CA PHE A 143 -13.54 -0.86 -1.60
C PHE A 143 -14.78 -0.95 -2.49
N TYR A 144 -14.70 -0.48 -3.74
CA TYR A 144 -15.79 -0.64 -4.70
C TYR A 144 -16.13 -2.12 -4.97
N ALA A 145 -15.15 -3.00 -4.89
CA ALA A 145 -15.32 -4.45 -5.04
C ALA A 145 -15.74 -5.16 -3.72
N SER A 146 -16.11 -4.42 -2.68
CA SER A 146 -16.47 -4.96 -1.36
C SER A 146 -17.83 -4.43 -0.88
N ASP A 147 -18.41 -5.08 0.14
CA ASP A 147 -19.64 -4.62 0.80
C ASP A 147 -19.40 -3.47 1.81
N ARG A 148 -18.15 -3.07 2.01
CA ARG A 148 -17.76 -1.98 2.92
C ARG A 148 -17.71 -0.66 2.15
N ASN A 149 -18.24 0.42 2.76
CA ASN A 149 -18.26 1.74 2.13
C ASN A 149 -17.79 2.85 3.10
N PRO A 150 -16.53 2.86 3.52
CA PRO A 150 -15.99 3.94 4.32
C PRO A 150 -15.89 5.24 3.52
N MET A 151 -15.89 6.38 4.19
CA MET A 151 -15.48 7.64 3.58
C MET A 151 -13.98 7.57 3.27
N ILE A 152 -13.57 7.88 2.03
CA ILE A 152 -12.16 7.81 1.61
C ILE A 152 -11.76 9.15 1.01
N ILE A 153 -10.76 9.81 1.63
CA ILE A 153 -10.15 11.03 1.11
C ILE A 153 -8.70 10.79 0.71
N GLY A 154 -8.22 11.52 -0.28
CA GLY A 154 -6.83 11.50 -0.74
C GLY A 154 -6.05 12.70 -0.23
N GLY A 155 -4.82 12.50 0.20
CA GLY A 155 -3.87 13.52 0.60
C GLY A 155 -2.51 13.36 -0.07
N ARG A 156 -1.76 14.43 -0.15
CA ARG A 156 -0.40 14.44 -0.70
C ARG A 156 0.58 14.92 0.35
N TYR A 157 1.76 14.30 0.37
CA TYR A 157 2.84 14.72 1.25
C TYR A 157 4.20 14.60 0.57
N GLY A 158 5.23 15.20 1.14
CA GLY A 158 6.62 14.93 0.80
C GLY A 158 7.06 15.32 -0.61
N LEU A 159 6.27 16.12 -1.34
CA LEU A 159 6.65 16.60 -2.67
C LEU A 159 7.86 17.54 -2.57
N GLY A 160 8.83 17.35 -3.48
CA GLY A 160 10.06 18.14 -3.45
C GLY A 160 10.86 17.97 -2.15
N SER A 161 10.75 16.78 -1.51
CA SER A 161 11.40 16.49 -0.22
C SER A 161 10.91 17.34 0.95
N LYS A 162 9.71 17.93 0.87
CA LYS A 162 9.08 18.57 2.02
C LYS A 162 8.83 17.54 3.12
N ASP A 163 9.26 17.85 4.33
CA ASP A 163 9.09 16.93 5.48
C ASP A 163 7.60 16.71 5.79
N LEU A 164 7.28 15.49 6.20
CA LEU A 164 6.03 15.14 6.85
C LEU A 164 6.25 15.18 8.36
N VAL A 165 5.72 16.20 9.00
CA VAL A 165 5.88 16.36 10.45
C VAL A 165 4.66 15.85 11.23
N PRO A 166 4.80 15.51 12.54
CA PRO A 166 3.67 15.01 13.33
C PRO A 166 2.42 15.91 13.30
N ALA A 167 2.60 17.22 13.24
CA ALA A 167 1.48 18.17 13.16
C ALA A 167 0.66 18.00 11.88
N ASP A 168 1.30 17.67 10.74
CA ASP A 168 0.59 17.40 9.49
C ASP A 168 -0.28 16.15 9.62
N VAL A 169 0.23 15.12 10.30
CA VAL A 169 -0.51 13.85 10.53
C VAL A 169 -1.72 14.09 11.45
N VAL A 170 -1.57 14.88 12.52
CA VAL A 170 -2.69 15.28 13.38
C VAL A 170 -3.76 15.99 12.55
N ALA A 171 -3.36 16.96 11.72
CA ALA A 171 -4.28 17.69 10.85
C ALA A 171 -5.01 16.77 9.85
N VAL A 172 -4.38 15.67 9.40
CA VAL A 172 -5.07 14.67 8.55
C VAL A 172 -6.18 13.97 9.33
N PHE A 173 -5.93 13.56 10.59
CA PHE A 173 -6.99 12.96 11.43
C PHE A 173 -8.10 13.96 11.77
N ASP A 174 -7.76 15.20 12.07
CA ASP A 174 -8.75 16.26 12.31
C ASP A 174 -9.63 16.54 11.08
N ASN A 175 -9.07 16.34 9.88
CA ASN A 175 -9.80 16.50 8.62
C ASN A 175 -10.72 15.29 8.30
N LEU A 176 -10.51 14.15 8.95
CA LEU A 176 -11.39 12.98 8.86
C LEU A 176 -12.60 13.09 9.82
N ALA A 177 -12.45 13.80 10.93
CA ALA A 177 -13.48 13.94 11.96
C ALA A 177 -14.62 14.84 11.52
#